data_4442d28b50842366eb3fa57e42db0b25
#
_entry.id   4442d28b50842366eb3fa57e42db0b25
#
_cell.length_a   1.000
_cell.length_b   1.000
_cell.length_c   1.000
_cell.angle_alpha   90.00
_cell.angle_beta   90.00
_cell.angle_gamma   90.00
#
_symmetry.space_group_name_H-M   'P 1'
#
loop_
_entity.id
_entity.type
_entity.pdbx_description
1 polymer ?
#
loop_
_entity_poly.entity_id
_entity_poly.type
_entity_poly.pdbx_seq_one_letter_code
_entity_poly.pdbx_strand_id
1 'polypeptide(L)'
;MYGLYRIADLNIGIHSLYDDVHPLCRNYRATGDADFMIEVTQSEIDLERGRSAREDIIEGRPVRNYPDAYLETLAVYRRIAEKMPDYDTFLFHGSCIAVDGAAYLFTARSGTAILLLK
;
A
#
# COMPACT_ATOMS: atom_id res chain seq x y z
N MET A 1 0.84 -13.95 -11.26
CA MET A 1 2.05 -13.13 -11.52
C MET A 1 2.81 -12.94 -10.22
N TYR A 2 4.12 -12.98 -10.29
CA TYR A 2 4.97 -12.91 -9.10
C TYR A 2 6.04 -11.83 -9.24
N GLY A 3 6.28 -11.11 -8.14
CA GLY A 3 7.40 -10.19 -8.04
C GLY A 3 7.95 -10.16 -6.62
N LEU A 4 9.24 -9.87 -6.49
CA LEU A 4 9.90 -9.68 -5.21
C LEU A 4 10.35 -8.23 -5.09
N TYR A 5 10.00 -7.60 -3.98
CA TYR A 5 10.24 -6.18 -3.76
C TYR A 5 10.83 -5.94 -2.38
N ARG A 6 11.80 -5.02 -2.30
CA ARG A 6 12.39 -4.62 -1.02
C ARG A 6 11.77 -3.31 -0.57
N ILE A 7 10.97 -3.39 0.48
CA ILE A 7 10.23 -2.26 1.04
C ILE A 7 10.49 -2.22 2.55
N ALA A 8 10.96 -1.09 3.06
CA ALA A 8 11.29 -0.91 4.48
C ALA A 8 12.25 -1.99 5.01
N ASP A 9 13.28 -2.31 4.22
CA ASP A 9 14.28 -3.35 4.49
C ASP A 9 13.74 -4.79 4.58
N LEU A 10 12.51 -5.01 4.09
CA LEU A 10 11.87 -6.31 4.02
C LEU A 10 11.73 -6.76 2.56
N ASN A 11 12.09 -7.99 2.27
CA ASN A 11 11.86 -8.61 0.97
C ASN A 11 10.46 -9.22 0.97
N ILE A 12 9.58 -8.65 0.17
CA ILE A 12 8.17 -9.02 0.11
C ILE A 12 7.89 -9.65 -1.24
N GLY A 13 7.48 -10.92 -1.22
CA GLY A 13 7.02 -11.63 -2.41
C GLY A 13 5.53 -11.37 -2.62
N ILE A 14 5.14 -10.98 -3.83
CA ILE A 14 3.75 -10.70 -4.16
C ILE A 14 3.32 -11.61 -5.31
N HIS A 15 2.35 -12.49 -5.03
CA HIS A 15 1.61 -13.23 -6.03
C HIS A 15 0.28 -12.51 -6.30
N SER A 16 0.05 -12.11 -7.53
CA SER A 16 -1.16 -11.40 -7.90
C SER A 16 -1.95 -12.12 -8.98
N LEU A 17 -3.26 -11.85 -9.04
CA LEU A 17 -4.14 -12.29 -10.13
C LEU A 17 -4.00 -11.38 -11.36
N TYR A 18 -3.72 -10.09 -11.13
CA TYR A 18 -3.56 -9.06 -12.16
C TYR A 18 -2.17 -8.46 -12.10
N ASP A 19 -1.81 -7.74 -13.13
CA ASP A 19 -0.45 -7.20 -13.30
C ASP A 19 -0.24 -5.82 -12.66
N ASP A 20 -1.32 -5.10 -12.35
CA ASP A 20 -1.28 -3.67 -12.01
C ASP A 20 -0.41 -3.33 -10.80
N VAL A 21 -0.29 -4.22 -9.82
CA VAL A 21 0.51 -3.96 -8.62
C VAL A 21 2.01 -3.93 -8.92
N HIS A 22 2.48 -4.70 -9.87
CA HIS A 22 3.92 -4.85 -10.13
C HIS A 22 4.58 -3.59 -10.69
N PRO A 23 3.99 -2.87 -11.67
CA PRO A 23 4.53 -1.59 -12.12
C PRO A 23 4.61 -0.53 -11.00
N LEU A 24 3.67 -0.56 -10.04
CA LEU A 24 3.70 0.36 -8.90
C LEU A 24 4.92 0.12 -8.00
N CYS A 25 5.38 -1.12 -7.93
CA CYS A 25 6.53 -1.51 -7.11
C CYS A 25 7.84 -1.58 -7.90
N ARG A 26 7.89 -1.09 -9.16
CA ARG A 26 9.03 -1.27 -10.06
C ARG A 26 10.36 -0.75 -9.51
N ASN A 27 10.33 0.31 -8.71
CA ASN A 27 11.53 0.93 -8.13
C ASN A 27 12.05 0.17 -6.91
N TYR A 28 11.33 -0.85 -6.46
CA TYR A 28 11.64 -1.63 -5.26
C TYR A 28 12.04 -3.06 -5.57
N ARG A 29 12.28 -3.40 -6.83
CA ARG A 29 12.62 -4.76 -7.23
C ARG A 29 13.81 -5.29 -6.46
N ALA A 30 13.71 -6.53 -6.00
CA ALA A 30 14.74 -7.21 -5.23
C ALA A 30 15.03 -8.59 -5.80
N THR A 31 16.12 -9.18 -5.32
CA THR A 31 16.51 -10.56 -5.60
C THR A 31 16.77 -11.28 -4.29
N GLY A 32 16.74 -12.60 -4.31
CA GLY A 32 16.98 -13.43 -3.13
C GLY A 32 15.70 -13.98 -2.53
N ASP A 33 15.73 -14.30 -1.25
CA ASP A 33 14.63 -14.91 -0.54
C ASP A 33 13.65 -13.84 0.00
N ALA A 34 12.38 -14.18 0.03
CA ALA A 34 11.36 -13.32 0.64
C ALA A 34 11.35 -13.49 2.16
N ASP A 35 11.21 -12.38 2.88
CA ASP A 35 10.92 -12.42 4.31
C ASP A 35 9.48 -12.90 4.57
N PHE A 36 8.55 -12.47 3.72
CA PHE A 36 7.18 -12.99 3.71
C PHE A 36 6.56 -12.87 2.33
N MET A 37 5.47 -13.61 2.15
CA MET A 37 4.74 -13.71 0.88
C MET A 37 3.35 -13.16 1.05
N ILE A 38 2.86 -12.48 0.01
CA ILE A 38 1.48 -12.04 -0.09
C ILE A 38 0.83 -12.70 -1.29
N GLU A 39 -0.31 -13.30 -1.07
CA GLU A 39 -1.16 -13.85 -2.11
C GLU A 39 -2.59 -13.37 -1.85
N VAL A 40 -3.13 -12.58 -2.76
CA VAL A 40 -4.48 -12.03 -2.65
C VAL A 40 -5.46 -12.90 -3.40
N THR A 41 -6.59 -13.17 -2.77
CA THR A 41 -7.68 -13.96 -3.34
C THR A 41 -8.77 -13.06 -3.92
N GLN A 42 -9.64 -13.63 -4.76
CA GLN A 42 -10.81 -12.90 -5.27
C GLN A 42 -11.72 -12.42 -4.13
N SER A 43 -11.84 -13.21 -3.06
CA SER A 43 -12.62 -12.79 -1.89
C SER A 43 -12.12 -11.50 -1.25
N GLU A 44 -10.80 -11.32 -1.20
CA GLU A 44 -10.20 -10.08 -0.65
C GLU A 44 -10.44 -8.90 -1.59
N ILE A 45 -10.40 -9.11 -2.90
CA ILE A 45 -10.77 -8.08 -3.89
C ILE A 45 -12.22 -7.66 -3.69
N ASP A 46 -13.12 -8.61 -3.50
CA ASP A 46 -14.54 -8.36 -3.28
C ASP A 46 -14.78 -7.58 -1.96
N LEU A 47 -14.00 -7.88 -0.91
CA LEU A 47 -14.03 -7.11 0.33
C LEU A 47 -13.59 -5.67 0.13
N GLU A 48 -12.54 -5.43 -0.66
CA GLU A 48 -12.10 -4.07 -0.98
C GLU A 48 -13.17 -3.32 -1.78
N ARG A 49 -13.87 -3.99 -2.69
CA ARG A 49 -15.01 -3.41 -3.41
C ARG A 49 -16.09 -2.94 -2.45
N GLY A 50 -16.44 -3.75 -1.48
CA GLY A 50 -17.43 -3.41 -0.45
C GLY A 50 -16.99 -2.26 0.43
N ARG A 51 -15.71 -2.21 0.82
CA ARG A 51 -15.15 -1.10 1.61
C ARG A 51 -15.18 0.21 0.83
N SER A 52 -14.78 0.19 -0.43
CA SER A 52 -14.80 1.37 -1.31
C SER A 52 -16.21 1.90 -1.51
N ALA A 53 -17.18 1.02 -1.76
CA ALA A 53 -18.60 1.42 -1.90
C ALA A 53 -19.13 2.05 -0.61
N ARG A 54 -18.81 1.47 0.53
CA ARG A 54 -19.26 1.98 1.85
C ARG A 54 -18.65 3.34 2.13
N GLU A 55 -17.38 3.54 1.82
CA GLU A 55 -16.71 4.83 1.98
C GLU A 55 -17.35 5.91 1.11
N ASP A 56 -17.65 5.59 -0.14
CA ASP A 56 -18.34 6.51 -1.05
C ASP A 56 -19.71 6.92 -0.50
N ILE A 57 -20.48 5.97 0.05
CA ILE A 57 -21.78 6.24 0.66
C ILE A 57 -21.64 7.15 1.87
N ILE A 58 -20.68 6.87 2.76
CA ILE A 58 -20.44 7.67 3.98
C ILE A 58 -20.06 9.10 3.62
N GLU A 59 -19.26 9.29 2.59
CA GLU A 59 -18.81 10.61 2.14
C GLU A 59 -19.81 11.32 1.20
N GLY A 60 -20.95 10.70 0.92
CA GLY A 60 -21.99 11.28 0.08
C GLY A 60 -21.63 11.35 -1.40
N ARG A 61 -20.70 10.50 -1.85
CA ARG A 61 -20.31 10.39 -3.27
C ARG A 61 -21.07 9.28 -3.97
N PRO A 62 -21.26 9.36 -5.31
CA PRO A 62 -21.70 8.20 -6.07
C PRO A 62 -20.73 7.03 -5.90
N VAL A 63 -21.26 5.81 -5.78
CA VAL A 63 -20.44 4.60 -5.68
C VAL A 63 -19.64 4.41 -6.97
N ARG A 64 -18.32 4.41 -6.86
CA ARG A 64 -17.42 4.22 -7.99
C ARG A 64 -17.23 2.74 -8.27
N ASN A 65 -17.21 2.39 -9.54
CA ASN A 65 -16.99 1.02 -9.99
C ASN A 65 -15.53 0.83 -10.42
N TYR A 66 -14.68 0.45 -9.49
CA TYR A 66 -13.28 0.19 -9.77
C TYR A 66 -13.07 -1.20 -10.39
N PRO A 67 -12.13 -1.35 -11.33
CA PRO A 67 -11.77 -2.69 -11.83
C PRO A 67 -11.09 -3.53 -10.76
N ASP A 68 -11.22 -4.84 -10.86
CA ASP A 68 -10.62 -5.79 -9.92
C ASP A 68 -9.10 -5.61 -9.79
N ALA A 69 -8.41 -5.30 -10.88
CA ALA A 69 -6.97 -5.07 -10.87
C ALA A 69 -6.57 -3.92 -9.94
N TYR A 70 -7.34 -2.84 -9.91
CA TYR A 70 -7.11 -1.73 -8.97
C TYR A 70 -7.42 -2.14 -7.53
N LEU A 71 -8.54 -2.83 -7.32
CA LEU A 71 -8.93 -3.29 -5.98
C LEU A 71 -7.93 -4.29 -5.41
N GLU A 72 -7.31 -5.09 -6.25
CA GLU A 72 -6.23 -5.98 -5.84
C GLU A 72 -5.04 -5.19 -5.30
N THR A 73 -4.69 -4.06 -5.89
CA THR A 73 -3.60 -3.22 -5.36
C THR A 73 -3.89 -2.75 -3.94
N LEU A 74 -5.14 -2.39 -3.65
CA LEU A 74 -5.56 -2.01 -2.29
C LEU A 74 -5.46 -3.19 -1.32
N ALA A 75 -5.89 -4.38 -1.75
CA ALA A 75 -5.80 -5.59 -0.95
C ALA A 75 -4.35 -5.97 -0.64
N VAL A 76 -3.46 -5.86 -1.63
CA VAL A 76 -2.01 -6.09 -1.44
C VAL A 76 -1.44 -5.13 -0.40
N TYR A 77 -1.73 -3.84 -0.52
CA TYR A 77 -1.24 -2.83 0.43
C TYR A 77 -1.74 -3.10 1.84
N ARG A 78 -3.00 -3.49 1.99
CA ARG A 78 -3.57 -3.85 3.28
C ARG A 78 -2.85 -5.05 3.90
N ARG A 79 -2.59 -6.09 3.13
CA ARG A 79 -1.87 -7.28 3.57
C ARG A 79 -0.44 -6.96 3.99
N ILE A 80 0.25 -6.10 3.24
CA ILE A 80 1.59 -5.62 3.61
C ILE A 80 1.52 -4.88 4.94
N ALA A 81 0.59 -3.93 5.08
CA ALA A 81 0.45 -3.13 6.30
C ALA A 81 0.14 -4.00 7.53
N GLU A 82 -0.68 -5.03 7.37
CA GLU A 82 -1.03 -5.97 8.43
C GLU A 82 0.14 -6.87 8.85
N LYS A 83 1.06 -7.16 7.92
CA LYS A 83 2.21 -8.05 8.16
C LYS A 83 3.42 -7.31 8.74
N MET A 84 3.59 -6.03 8.42
CA MET A 84 4.75 -5.24 8.85
C MET A 84 4.99 -5.22 10.36
N PRO A 85 3.97 -5.16 11.24
CA PRO A 85 4.20 -5.18 12.68
C PRO A 85 4.92 -6.43 13.19
N ASP A 86 4.82 -7.56 12.50
CA ASP A 86 5.57 -8.77 12.84
C ASP A 86 7.09 -8.57 12.69
N TYR A 87 7.51 -7.52 11.99
CA TYR A 87 8.90 -7.13 11.73
C TYR A 87 9.25 -5.77 12.36
N ASP A 88 8.60 -5.42 13.45
CA ASP A 88 8.80 -4.15 14.17
C ASP A 88 8.68 -2.90 13.27
N THR A 89 7.80 -2.96 12.28
CA THR A 89 7.59 -1.93 11.27
C THR A 89 6.10 -1.66 11.12
N PHE A 90 5.72 -0.43 10.82
CA PHE A 90 4.34 -0.13 10.47
C PHE A 90 4.26 0.89 9.35
N LEU A 91 3.16 0.84 8.59
CA LEU A 91 2.89 1.75 7.50
C LEU A 91 2.36 3.07 8.05
N PHE A 92 2.99 4.16 7.65
CA PHE A 92 2.58 5.51 8.02
C PHE A 92 2.34 6.35 6.77
N HIS A 93 1.22 7.05 6.74
CA HIS A 93 0.89 7.96 5.65
C HIS A 93 1.10 9.41 6.10
N GLY A 94 1.96 10.13 5.39
CA GLY A 94 2.28 11.52 5.70
C GLY A 94 3.46 12.01 4.89
N SER A 95 3.81 13.28 5.08
CA SER A 95 5.01 13.85 4.48
C SER A 95 6.22 13.54 5.36
N CYS A 96 7.32 13.19 4.72
CA CYS A 96 8.57 12.88 5.40
C CYS A 96 9.73 13.56 4.70
N ILE A 97 10.63 14.16 5.48
CA ILE A 97 11.85 14.77 4.98
C ILE A 97 13.04 14.20 5.74
N ALA A 98 14.04 13.76 5.01
CA ALA A 98 15.29 13.27 5.60
C ALA A 98 16.33 14.40 5.61
N VAL A 99 16.90 14.67 6.78
CA VAL A 99 17.96 15.67 6.97
C VAL A 99 19.01 15.09 7.91
N ASP A 100 20.26 15.09 7.48
CA ASP A 100 21.42 14.62 8.29
C ASP A 100 21.21 13.22 8.91
N GLY A 101 20.63 12.30 8.15
CA GLY A 101 20.39 10.93 8.59
C GLY A 101 19.18 10.74 9.50
N ALA A 102 18.41 11.78 9.76
CA ALA A 102 17.18 11.71 10.55
C ALA A 102 15.95 11.97 9.67
N ALA A 103 14.85 11.28 9.96
CA ALA A 103 13.58 11.46 9.26
C ALA A 103 12.65 12.34 10.11
N TYR A 104 12.08 13.36 9.48
CA TYR A 104 11.09 14.24 10.10
C TYR A 104 9.74 13.97 9.46
N LEU A 105 8.82 13.46 10.27
CA LEU A 105 7.45 13.15 9.85
C LEU A 105 6.53 14.32 10.19
N PHE A 106 5.73 14.73 9.21
CA PHE A 106 4.74 15.78 9.38
C PHE A 106 3.35 15.15 9.37
N THR A 107 2.65 15.32 10.49
CA THR A 107 1.28 14.83 10.63
C THR A 107 0.33 16.00 10.68
N ALA A 108 -0.75 15.90 9.94
CA ALA A 108 -1.77 16.92 9.90
C ALA A 108 -3.13 16.30 9.59
N ARG A 109 -4.18 17.04 9.86
CA ARG A 109 -5.53 16.66 9.46
C ARG A 109 -5.59 16.50 7.95
N SER A 110 -6.33 15.49 7.47
CA SER A 110 -6.54 15.27 6.04
C SER A 110 -7.00 16.55 5.33
N GLY A 111 -6.40 16.84 4.20
CA GLY A 111 -6.67 18.06 3.42
C GLY A 111 -5.88 19.29 3.84
N THR A 112 -5.04 19.20 4.88
CA THR A 112 -4.14 20.29 5.27
C THR A 112 -2.95 20.37 4.32
N ALA A 113 -2.69 21.55 3.76
CA ALA A 113 -1.50 21.78 2.97
C ALA A 113 -0.29 21.97 3.88
N ILE A 114 0.82 21.31 3.59
CA ILE A 114 2.09 21.50 4.28
C ILE A 114 2.95 22.39 3.40
N LEU A 115 3.25 23.60 3.89
CA LEU A 115 4.12 24.54 3.22
C LEU A 115 5.54 24.35 3.72
N LEU A 116 6.45 23.95 2.85
CA LEU A 116 7.87 23.82 3.16
C LEU A 116 8.58 25.09 2.73
N LEU A 117 9.10 25.83 3.69
CA LEU A 117 9.93 27.01 3.42
C LEU A 117 11.40 26.58 3.31
N LYS A 118 12.04 27.03 2.26
CA LYS A 118 13.47 26.84 2.08
C LYS A 118 14.24 27.94 2.79
#